data_80ed6fa06c085fad3d2516e06fd322b7
#
_entry.id   80ed6fa06c085fad3d2516e06fd322b7
#
_cell.length_a   1.000
_cell.length_b   1.000
_cell.length_c   1.000
_cell.angle_alpha   90.00
_cell.angle_beta   90.00
_cell.angle_gamma   90.00
#
_symmetry.space_group_name_H-M   'P 1'
#
loop_
_entity.id
_entity.type
_entity.pdbx_description
1 polymer ?
#
loop_
_entity_poly.entity_id
_entity_poly.type
_entity_poly.pdbx_seq_one_letter_code
_entity_poly.pdbx_strand_id
1 'polypeptide(L)'
;MSPHCHVSFGNLGAPSSARMVRQTVIFMELGQASVPKYGDAASMPQSRQRAHEPASPNTTTDRSAESSRVIETNIPSRLDDLSWSGFHTRVVLALGITWVLDGLEVTLAGALSGALKASPTLHFSNLDVGLANSAYLLGAVLGALGFGWLTDRIGRRKLFFITLALYLSATAATALSWNVASYALFRFLTGAGIGGEYTAINSTIQELVPARYRGWTDLLINGSFWLGAAIGAVAAIVLLDPATAGPDLGWRLAYGIGATLGLIVLLMRMWIPESPRWLMVHGHPDEAHRIVAEIERSATGHDREQRAKDLPKIRLKMRDHTPLAEVARTLFVAYRERSLVGMTLMIAQAFFYNAIFFTFALVLTDFYGIASDHVGWYILPFAAGNFLGPVVLGRLFDTLGRRVMITLTYGVSGVLLALTGYLFSIGVLSAQTQTAAWMVIFFFASPAASAAYLTVSENFPLEVRALAIALFYAIGTGIGGVAGPALFGVLLDSGSRTSVFGGYLFGAALMIVAAAVAWRYAVAAERKSLESVAPPLAVME
;
A
#
# COMPACT_ATOMS: atom_id res chain seq x y z
N MET A 1 7.68 -31.99 -58.35
CA MET A 1 6.48 -32.84 -58.33
C MET A 1 5.77 -32.58 -56.99
N SER A 2 4.72 -31.72 -57.07
CA SER A 2 3.75 -31.53 -55.97
C SER A 2 2.74 -32.69 -56.00
N PRO A 3 2.05 -32.94 -54.86
CA PRO A 3 0.65 -32.56 -54.91
C PRO A 3 0.12 -31.81 -53.69
N HIS A 4 -0.85 -30.96 -54.00
CA HIS A 4 -1.71 -30.19 -53.15
C HIS A 4 -2.57 -31.08 -52.21
N CYS A 5 -2.81 -30.62 -50.99
CA CYS A 5 -3.97 -31.00 -50.19
C CYS A 5 -4.71 -29.72 -49.76
N HIS A 6 -5.89 -29.56 -50.38
CA HIS A 6 -6.91 -28.62 -49.94
C HIS A 6 -7.57 -29.13 -48.64
N VAL A 7 -7.62 -28.30 -47.61
CA VAL A 7 -8.54 -28.50 -46.49
C VAL A 7 -9.48 -27.30 -46.43
N SER A 8 -10.77 -27.65 -46.59
CA SER A 8 -11.94 -26.78 -46.57
C SER A 8 -12.19 -26.19 -45.19
N PHE A 9 -12.31 -24.85 -45.11
CA PHE A 9 -12.78 -24.14 -43.92
C PHE A 9 -14.30 -24.20 -43.85
N GLY A 10 -14.83 -24.94 -42.88
CA GLY A 10 -16.21 -24.88 -42.45
C GLY A 10 -16.50 -23.65 -41.60
N ASN A 11 -17.46 -22.84 -42.03
CA ASN A 11 -18.05 -21.72 -41.31
C ASN A 11 -18.61 -22.18 -39.96
N LEU A 12 -18.10 -21.64 -38.86
CA LEU A 12 -18.78 -21.62 -37.56
C LEU A 12 -19.00 -20.17 -37.14
N GLY A 13 -20.27 -19.81 -37.07
CA GLY A 13 -20.76 -18.47 -36.82
C GLY A 13 -20.39 -17.93 -35.45
N ALA A 14 -20.08 -16.64 -35.41
CA ALA A 14 -19.90 -15.84 -34.23
C ALA A 14 -21.21 -15.68 -33.42
N PRO A 15 -21.21 -15.81 -32.11
CA PRO A 15 -22.35 -15.39 -31.29
C PRO A 15 -22.31 -13.88 -31.05
N SER A 16 -23.41 -13.22 -31.37
CA SER A 16 -23.65 -11.79 -31.27
C SER A 16 -23.55 -11.26 -29.82
N SER A 17 -22.78 -10.21 -29.66
CA SER A 17 -22.55 -9.43 -28.44
C SER A 17 -23.73 -8.55 -27.97
N ALA A 18 -24.96 -8.92 -28.26
CA ALA A 18 -26.17 -8.09 -28.04
C ALA A 18 -27.07 -8.55 -26.88
N ARG A 19 -26.66 -9.50 -26.04
CA ARG A 19 -27.52 -10.04 -24.96
C ARG A 19 -27.02 -9.80 -23.52
N MET A 20 -25.92 -9.11 -23.32
CA MET A 20 -25.33 -8.91 -21.97
C MET A 20 -25.54 -7.50 -21.37
N VAL A 21 -26.26 -6.60 -22.05
CA VAL A 21 -26.51 -5.22 -21.59
C VAL A 21 -27.94 -5.02 -21.06
N ARG A 22 -28.80 -6.05 -21.03
CA ARG A 22 -30.20 -5.89 -20.60
C ARG A 22 -30.55 -6.40 -19.19
N GLN A 23 -29.61 -6.81 -18.37
CA GLN A 23 -29.91 -7.29 -17.00
C GLN A 23 -29.42 -6.39 -15.85
N THR A 24 -28.89 -5.20 -16.12
CA THR A 24 -28.39 -4.29 -15.06
C THR A 24 -29.27 -3.02 -14.89
N VAL A 25 -30.45 -2.94 -15.49
CA VAL A 25 -31.33 -1.75 -15.44
C VAL A 25 -32.67 -2.00 -14.70
N ILE A 26 -32.88 -3.13 -14.02
CA ILE A 26 -34.17 -3.46 -13.34
C ILE A 26 -34.06 -3.35 -11.80
N PHE A 27 -33.15 -2.57 -11.23
CA PHE A 27 -33.08 -2.37 -9.77
C PHE A 27 -33.14 -0.90 -9.32
N MET A 28 -33.66 0.02 -10.12
CA MET A 28 -33.77 1.44 -9.74
C MET A 28 -35.15 2.08 -10.02
N GLU A 29 -36.22 1.34 -9.87
CA GLU A 29 -37.57 1.94 -9.85
C GLU A 29 -38.49 1.13 -8.94
N LEU A 30 -38.48 1.45 -7.65
CA LEU A 30 -39.58 1.22 -6.68
C LEU A 30 -39.21 1.93 -5.37
N GLY A 31 -39.79 3.10 -5.14
CA GLY A 31 -39.64 3.80 -3.86
C GLY A 31 -40.14 5.24 -3.82
N GLN A 32 -41.23 5.57 -4.51
CA GLN A 32 -42.02 6.76 -4.18
C GLN A 32 -43.33 6.30 -3.51
N ALA A 33 -43.41 6.43 -2.21
CA ALA A 33 -44.66 6.33 -1.45
C ALA A 33 -44.91 7.68 -0.76
N SER A 34 -46.05 8.22 -1.06
CA SER A 34 -46.66 9.51 -0.71
C SER A 34 -46.82 9.75 0.78
N VAL A 35 -46.57 11.02 1.19
CA VAL A 35 -46.92 11.62 2.49
C VAL A 35 -48.40 12.03 2.47
N PRO A 36 -49.21 11.72 3.48
CA PRO A 36 -50.55 12.31 3.64
C PRO A 36 -50.46 13.65 4.40
N LYS A 37 -51.15 14.67 3.87
CA LYS A 37 -51.41 15.95 4.50
C LYS A 37 -52.46 15.79 5.61
N TYR A 38 -52.23 16.39 6.76
CA TYR A 38 -53.22 16.66 7.80
C TYR A 38 -53.83 18.06 7.61
N GLY A 39 -55.12 18.15 7.65
CA GLY A 39 -55.92 19.36 7.73
C GLY A 39 -56.90 19.31 8.90
N ASP A 40 -56.91 20.44 9.60
CA ASP A 40 -57.94 21.13 10.38
C ASP A 40 -58.90 20.48 11.36
N ALA A 41 -58.74 20.87 12.60
CA ALA A 41 -59.63 21.52 13.62
C ALA A 41 -61.08 21.02 13.83
N ALA A 42 -61.40 20.70 15.12
CA ALA A 42 -62.57 21.24 15.85
C ALA A 42 -62.59 20.85 17.33
N SER A 43 -62.64 21.85 18.21
CA SER A 43 -63.42 22.06 19.46
C SER A 43 -63.54 20.99 20.55
N MET A 44 -63.14 21.41 21.74
CA MET A 44 -63.39 21.09 23.18
C MET A 44 -64.72 20.42 23.57
N PRO A 45 -64.81 19.77 24.82
CA PRO A 45 -64.64 20.49 26.08
C PRO A 45 -63.94 19.72 27.25
N GLN A 46 -63.68 20.52 28.29
CA GLN A 46 -63.01 20.20 29.56
C GLN A 46 -63.75 19.17 30.42
N SER A 47 -63.03 18.27 31.08
CA SER A 47 -63.36 17.77 32.41
C SER A 47 -62.09 17.43 33.21
N ARG A 48 -62.06 17.94 34.43
CA ARG A 48 -61.01 17.81 35.43
C ARG A 48 -60.83 16.35 35.84
N GLN A 49 -59.59 15.85 35.90
CA GLN A 49 -59.13 14.95 36.96
C GLN A 49 -57.63 15.10 37.18
N ARG A 50 -57.22 15.34 38.43
CA ARG A 50 -55.86 15.33 38.93
C ARG A 50 -55.39 13.88 38.91
N ALA A 51 -54.24 13.61 38.28
CA ALA A 51 -53.45 12.45 38.52
C ALA A 51 -51.97 12.78 38.16
N HIS A 52 -51.12 12.58 39.15
CA HIS A 52 -49.69 12.32 39.17
C HIS A 52 -48.87 12.82 37.96
N GLU A 53 -48.06 13.84 38.19
CA GLU A 53 -46.85 14.09 37.41
C GLU A 53 -45.91 12.89 37.42
N PRO A 54 -45.53 12.30 36.26
CA PRO A 54 -44.37 11.43 36.21
C PRO A 54 -43.14 12.31 36.28
N ALA A 55 -42.26 12.03 37.21
CA ALA A 55 -40.94 12.63 37.32
C ALA A 55 -40.25 12.64 35.97
N SER A 56 -39.76 13.81 35.54
CA SER A 56 -38.89 13.97 34.36
C SER A 56 -37.72 13.00 34.46
N PRO A 57 -37.40 12.23 33.40
CA PRO A 57 -36.23 11.35 33.41
C PRO A 57 -34.98 12.21 33.64
N ASN A 58 -34.21 11.81 34.65
CA ASN A 58 -32.95 12.43 35.07
C ASN A 58 -32.01 12.65 33.89
N THR A 59 -31.98 13.84 33.29
CA THR A 59 -30.98 14.31 32.32
C THR A 59 -29.56 14.43 32.89
N THR A 60 -29.39 14.19 34.19
CA THR A 60 -28.09 14.20 34.88
C THR A 60 -27.28 12.92 34.69
N THR A 61 -27.92 11.77 34.50
CA THR A 61 -27.22 10.47 34.31
C THR A 61 -26.62 10.37 32.90
N ASP A 62 -27.21 10.98 31.89
CA ASP A 62 -26.73 10.95 30.51
C ASP A 62 -25.50 11.87 30.32
N ARG A 63 -25.50 13.04 30.97
CA ARG A 63 -24.34 13.96 30.95
C ARG A 63 -23.12 13.42 31.70
N SER A 64 -23.29 12.66 32.77
CA SER A 64 -22.19 12.03 33.52
C SER A 64 -21.60 10.84 32.75
N ALA A 65 -22.40 10.05 32.04
CA ALA A 65 -21.95 8.97 31.17
C ALA A 65 -21.27 9.50 29.89
N GLU A 66 -21.71 10.66 29.40
CA GLU A 66 -21.08 11.32 28.24
C GLU A 66 -19.76 12.02 28.62
N SER A 67 -19.65 12.60 29.82
CA SER A 67 -18.41 13.19 30.34
C SER A 67 -17.35 12.13 30.65
N SER A 68 -17.74 10.90 31.02
CA SER A 68 -16.81 9.79 31.28
C SER A 68 -16.14 9.23 30.04
N ARG A 69 -16.56 9.64 28.83
CA ARG A 69 -15.99 9.24 27.55
C ARG A 69 -15.05 10.27 26.92
N VAL A 70 -14.73 11.37 27.60
CA VAL A 70 -13.83 12.42 27.13
C VAL A 70 -12.51 12.36 27.86
N ILE A 71 -11.41 12.29 27.12
CA ILE A 71 -10.04 12.28 27.67
C ILE A 71 -9.31 13.54 27.18
N GLU A 72 -8.64 14.24 28.10
CA GLU A 72 -7.71 15.30 27.77
C GLU A 72 -6.26 14.74 27.77
N THR A 73 -5.54 14.90 26.67
CA THR A 73 -4.22 14.30 26.50
C THR A 73 -3.23 15.21 25.76
N ASN A 74 -1.95 15.12 26.11
CA ASN A 74 -0.82 15.73 25.41
C ASN A 74 0.09 14.70 24.72
N ILE A 75 -0.31 13.44 24.67
CA ILE A 75 0.47 12.34 24.07
C ILE A 75 0.96 12.66 22.65
N PRO A 76 0.13 13.18 21.72
CA PRO A 76 0.60 13.55 20.39
C PRO A 76 1.75 14.56 20.43
N SER A 77 1.61 15.61 21.22
CA SER A 77 2.61 16.66 21.37
C SER A 77 3.91 16.14 22.00
N ARG A 78 3.80 15.22 22.98
CA ARG A 78 4.96 14.56 23.61
C ARG A 78 5.76 13.74 22.62
N LEU A 79 5.07 12.94 21.78
CA LEU A 79 5.72 12.12 20.74
C LEU A 79 6.41 12.99 19.67
N ASP A 80 5.78 14.09 19.26
CA ASP A 80 6.33 14.99 18.25
C ASP A 80 7.49 15.88 18.78
N ASP A 81 7.58 16.14 20.10
CA ASP A 81 8.71 16.86 20.75
C ASP A 81 9.96 15.99 20.92
N LEU A 82 9.88 14.67 20.73
CA LEU A 82 11.02 13.78 20.91
C LEU A 82 12.14 14.03 19.90
N SER A 83 13.38 13.89 20.37
CA SER A 83 14.55 13.79 19.51
C SER A 83 14.71 12.35 19.00
N TRP A 84 15.45 12.18 17.90
CA TRP A 84 15.80 10.84 17.42
C TRP A 84 16.57 10.06 18.50
N SER A 85 16.20 8.80 18.69
CA SER A 85 16.78 7.95 19.74
C SER A 85 16.96 6.51 19.26
N GLY A 86 17.59 5.68 20.11
CA GLY A 86 17.71 4.25 19.86
C GLY A 86 16.36 3.52 19.73
N PHE A 87 15.29 4.04 20.34
CA PHE A 87 13.94 3.54 20.13
C PHE A 87 13.51 3.69 18.66
N HIS A 88 13.64 4.90 18.12
CA HIS A 88 13.26 5.18 16.73
C HIS A 88 14.08 4.34 15.74
N THR A 89 15.38 4.17 15.97
CA THR A 89 16.25 3.32 15.16
C THR A 89 15.77 1.86 15.18
N ARG A 90 15.40 1.31 16.34
CA ARG A 90 14.86 -0.06 16.46
C ARG A 90 13.53 -0.22 15.72
N VAL A 91 12.63 0.76 15.84
CA VAL A 91 11.36 0.75 15.11
C VAL A 91 11.59 0.77 13.60
N VAL A 92 12.46 1.66 13.11
CA VAL A 92 12.78 1.76 11.67
C VAL A 92 13.42 0.49 11.15
N LEU A 93 14.35 -0.11 11.90
CA LEU A 93 14.96 -1.39 11.51
C LEU A 93 13.92 -2.52 11.48
N ALA A 94 13.06 -2.62 12.50
CA ALA A 94 12.04 -3.65 12.56
C ALA A 94 10.97 -3.52 11.46
N LEU A 95 10.65 -2.31 11.04
CA LEU A 95 9.73 -2.05 9.92
C LEU A 95 10.43 -2.22 8.56
N GLY A 96 11.65 -1.70 8.44
CA GLY A 96 12.42 -1.75 7.18
C GLY A 96 12.80 -3.17 6.77
N ILE A 97 13.19 -4.04 7.71
CA ILE A 97 13.54 -5.43 7.39
C ILE A 97 12.35 -6.21 6.80
N THR A 98 11.13 -5.86 7.15
CA THR A 98 9.94 -6.45 6.53
C THR A 98 9.85 -6.10 5.05
N TRP A 99 10.05 -4.82 4.71
CA TRP A 99 10.09 -4.39 3.31
C TRP A 99 11.24 -5.05 2.53
N VAL A 100 12.38 -5.29 3.19
CA VAL A 100 13.48 -6.08 2.60
C VAL A 100 13.02 -7.51 2.29
N LEU A 101 12.30 -8.17 3.21
CA LEU A 101 11.77 -9.52 2.94
C LEU A 101 10.75 -9.54 1.82
N ASP A 102 9.86 -8.56 1.77
CA ASP A 102 8.88 -8.43 0.70
C ASP A 102 9.55 -8.25 -0.66
N GLY A 103 10.56 -7.38 -0.74
CA GLY A 103 11.34 -7.16 -1.95
C GLY A 103 12.07 -8.42 -2.41
N LEU A 104 12.63 -9.17 -1.47
CA LEU A 104 13.28 -10.45 -1.73
C LEU A 104 12.26 -11.45 -2.29
N GLU A 105 11.11 -11.62 -1.64
CA GLU A 105 10.11 -12.61 -2.05
C GLU A 105 9.45 -12.28 -3.39
N VAL A 106 9.08 -11.02 -3.62
CA VAL A 106 8.47 -10.60 -4.89
C VAL A 106 9.44 -10.82 -6.06
N THR A 107 10.73 -10.49 -5.85
CA THR A 107 11.76 -10.68 -6.88
C THR A 107 12.05 -12.15 -7.13
N LEU A 108 12.15 -12.95 -6.07
CA LEU A 108 12.29 -14.42 -6.21
C LEU A 108 11.09 -15.00 -6.97
N ALA A 109 9.86 -14.65 -6.61
CA ALA A 109 8.67 -15.17 -7.29
C ALA A 109 8.66 -14.86 -8.79
N GLY A 110 9.13 -13.67 -9.19
CA GLY A 110 9.33 -13.33 -10.60
C GLY A 110 10.39 -14.19 -11.29
N ALA A 111 11.53 -14.39 -10.64
CA ALA A 111 12.64 -15.20 -11.15
C ALA A 111 12.33 -16.70 -11.22
N LEU A 112 11.46 -17.21 -10.33
CA LEU A 112 11.12 -18.63 -10.22
C LEU A 112 10.25 -19.16 -11.38
N SER A 113 9.68 -18.32 -12.23
CA SER A 113 8.76 -18.71 -13.31
C SER A 113 9.32 -19.83 -14.21
N GLY A 114 10.61 -19.73 -14.57
CA GLY A 114 11.30 -20.78 -15.35
C GLY A 114 11.43 -22.10 -14.60
N ALA A 115 11.81 -22.05 -13.33
CA ALA A 115 11.97 -23.23 -12.50
C ALA A 115 10.63 -23.93 -12.23
N LEU A 116 9.54 -23.18 -12.03
CA LEU A 116 8.19 -23.74 -11.85
C LEU A 116 7.70 -24.48 -13.10
N LYS A 117 8.06 -24.01 -14.29
CA LYS A 117 7.77 -24.68 -15.55
C LYS A 117 8.60 -25.95 -15.72
N ALA A 118 9.87 -25.90 -15.34
CA ALA A 118 10.79 -27.05 -15.40
C ALA A 118 10.59 -28.05 -14.27
N SER A 119 9.82 -27.72 -13.24
CA SER A 119 9.56 -28.58 -12.08
C SER A 119 8.82 -29.86 -12.49
N PRO A 120 9.35 -31.05 -12.19
CA PRO A 120 8.70 -32.33 -12.47
C PRO A 120 7.44 -32.57 -11.61
N THR A 121 7.24 -31.77 -10.56
CA THR A 121 6.09 -31.87 -9.66
C THR A 121 4.96 -30.96 -10.09
N LEU A 122 5.25 -29.75 -10.56
CA LEU A 122 4.23 -28.72 -10.82
C LEU A 122 3.86 -28.56 -12.29
N HIS A 123 4.84 -28.71 -13.21
CA HIS A 123 4.61 -28.60 -14.69
C HIS A 123 3.82 -27.36 -15.10
N PHE A 124 4.18 -26.16 -14.57
CA PHE A 124 3.43 -24.94 -14.87
C PHE A 124 3.45 -24.58 -16.35
N SER A 125 2.28 -24.23 -16.87
CA SER A 125 2.16 -23.48 -18.12
C SER A 125 2.39 -21.99 -17.88
N ASN A 126 2.51 -21.20 -18.95
CA ASN A 126 2.56 -19.73 -18.85
C ASN A 126 1.30 -19.17 -18.17
N LEU A 127 0.14 -19.79 -18.45
CA LEU A 127 -1.13 -19.40 -17.83
C LEU A 127 -1.10 -19.66 -16.31
N ASP A 128 -0.58 -20.80 -15.87
CA ASP A 128 -0.51 -21.15 -14.45
C ASP A 128 0.38 -20.18 -13.66
N VAL A 129 1.52 -19.77 -14.22
CA VAL A 129 2.38 -18.73 -13.64
C VAL A 129 1.62 -17.40 -13.53
N GLY A 130 0.92 -17.01 -14.58
CA GLY A 130 0.09 -15.80 -14.59
C GLY A 130 -1.02 -15.85 -13.54
N LEU A 131 -1.74 -16.96 -13.44
CA LEU A 131 -2.82 -17.16 -12.47
C LEU A 131 -2.29 -17.14 -11.03
N ALA A 132 -1.13 -17.74 -10.77
CA ALA A 132 -0.52 -17.73 -9.44
C ALA A 132 -0.09 -16.32 -9.02
N ASN A 133 0.48 -15.53 -9.93
CA ASN A 133 0.82 -14.13 -9.67
C ASN A 133 -0.44 -13.27 -9.48
N SER A 134 -1.49 -13.52 -10.26
CA SER A 134 -2.79 -12.85 -10.09
C SER A 134 -3.44 -13.19 -8.74
N ALA A 135 -3.35 -14.45 -8.31
CA ALA A 135 -3.84 -14.88 -7.00
C ALA A 135 -3.12 -14.15 -5.86
N TYR A 136 -1.79 -13.98 -5.95
CA TYR A 136 -1.02 -13.20 -4.99
C TYR A 136 -1.49 -11.74 -4.93
N LEU A 137 -1.62 -11.06 -6.08
CA LEU A 137 -2.07 -9.67 -6.13
C LEU A 137 -3.51 -9.51 -5.62
N LEU A 138 -4.41 -10.44 -5.97
CA LEU A 138 -5.77 -10.45 -5.44
C LEU A 138 -5.77 -10.63 -3.92
N GLY A 139 -4.94 -11.53 -3.42
CA GLY A 139 -4.71 -11.70 -1.98
C GLY A 139 -4.26 -10.39 -1.33
N ALA A 140 -3.27 -9.70 -1.91
CA ALA A 140 -2.74 -8.45 -1.37
C ALA A 140 -3.81 -7.34 -1.32
N VAL A 141 -4.64 -7.21 -2.35
CA VAL A 141 -5.75 -6.25 -2.38
C VAL A 141 -6.80 -6.56 -1.32
N LEU A 142 -7.27 -7.81 -1.25
CA LEU A 142 -8.29 -8.22 -0.29
C LEU A 142 -7.76 -8.21 1.15
N GLY A 143 -6.51 -8.62 1.33
CA GLY A 143 -5.80 -8.56 2.60
C GLY A 143 -5.64 -7.13 3.10
N ALA A 144 -5.21 -6.20 2.25
CA ALA A 144 -5.12 -4.79 2.60
C ALA A 144 -6.46 -4.24 3.10
N LEU A 145 -7.55 -4.47 2.38
CA LEU A 145 -8.88 -4.00 2.76
C LEU A 145 -9.38 -4.65 4.07
N GLY A 146 -9.27 -5.97 4.18
CA GLY A 146 -9.74 -6.72 5.35
C GLY A 146 -8.92 -6.40 6.61
N PHE A 147 -7.61 -6.48 6.50
CA PHE A 147 -6.73 -6.19 7.64
C PHE A 147 -6.61 -4.69 7.92
N GLY A 148 -6.73 -3.82 6.91
CA GLY A 148 -6.82 -2.38 7.11
C GLY A 148 -8.01 -2.00 7.99
N TRP A 149 -9.18 -2.56 7.70
CA TRP A 149 -10.37 -2.41 8.55
C TRP A 149 -10.16 -2.99 9.96
N LEU A 150 -9.47 -4.12 10.06
CA LEU A 150 -9.18 -4.76 11.33
C LEU A 150 -8.14 -3.98 12.16
N THR A 151 -7.16 -3.34 11.51
CA THR A 151 -6.10 -2.54 12.16
C THR A 151 -6.67 -1.45 13.06
N ASP A 152 -7.67 -0.74 12.58
CA ASP A 152 -8.29 0.35 13.33
C ASP A 152 -9.10 -0.16 14.55
N ARG A 153 -9.49 -1.45 14.57
CA ARG A 153 -10.28 -2.07 15.64
C ARG A 153 -9.46 -2.76 16.72
N ILE A 154 -8.45 -3.55 16.31
CA ILE A 154 -7.71 -4.41 17.27
C ILE A 154 -6.32 -3.88 17.62
N GLY A 155 -5.90 -2.79 16.96
CA GLY A 155 -4.58 -2.16 17.13
C GLY A 155 -3.53 -2.67 16.15
N ARG A 156 -2.44 -1.90 16.04
CA ARG A 156 -1.40 -2.12 15.05
C ARG A 156 -0.53 -3.32 15.43
N ARG A 157 -0.17 -3.43 16.70
CA ARG A 157 0.72 -4.49 17.21
C ARG A 157 0.14 -5.88 17.03
N LYS A 158 -1.12 -6.09 17.43
CA LYS A 158 -1.79 -7.39 17.27
C LYS A 158 -1.90 -7.79 15.81
N LEU A 159 -2.25 -6.83 14.96
CA LEU A 159 -2.36 -7.07 13.53
C LEU A 159 -1.03 -7.50 12.92
N PHE A 160 0.08 -6.86 13.27
CA PHE A 160 1.41 -7.26 12.80
C PHE A 160 1.70 -8.74 13.03
N PHE A 161 1.38 -9.26 14.21
CA PHE A 161 1.59 -10.68 14.48
C PHE A 161 0.67 -11.58 13.66
N ILE A 162 -0.58 -11.19 13.45
CA ILE A 162 -1.55 -11.96 12.66
C ILE A 162 -1.13 -11.99 11.19
N THR A 163 -0.86 -10.85 10.59
CA THR A 163 -0.51 -10.74 9.17
C THR A 163 0.82 -11.40 8.86
N LEU A 164 1.83 -11.20 9.72
CA LEU A 164 3.13 -11.82 9.54
C LEU A 164 3.09 -13.33 9.76
N ALA A 165 2.32 -13.83 10.75
CA ALA A 165 2.13 -15.27 10.94
C ALA A 165 1.43 -15.90 9.73
N LEU A 166 0.39 -15.25 9.19
CA LEU A 166 -0.30 -15.68 7.97
C LEU A 166 0.68 -15.73 6.78
N TYR A 167 1.42 -14.64 6.57
CA TYR A 167 2.40 -14.50 5.51
C TYR A 167 3.46 -15.61 5.58
N LEU A 168 4.13 -15.78 6.73
CA LEU A 168 5.19 -16.78 6.89
C LEU A 168 4.69 -18.21 6.74
N SER A 169 3.52 -18.52 7.32
CA SER A 169 2.91 -19.85 7.21
C SER A 169 2.54 -20.15 5.75
N ALA A 170 1.99 -19.18 5.04
CA ALA A 170 1.62 -19.34 3.64
C ALA A 170 2.84 -19.45 2.72
N THR A 171 3.91 -18.68 2.98
CA THR A 171 5.18 -18.77 2.24
C THR A 171 5.85 -20.13 2.47
N ALA A 172 5.90 -20.63 3.72
CA ALA A 172 6.39 -21.97 4.03
C ALA A 172 5.55 -23.06 3.34
N ALA A 173 4.21 -22.91 3.36
CA ALA A 173 3.31 -23.83 2.65
C ALA A 173 3.50 -23.77 1.13
N THR A 174 3.84 -22.61 0.56
CA THR A 174 4.17 -22.48 -0.87
C THR A 174 5.36 -23.37 -1.23
N ALA A 175 6.40 -23.44 -0.38
CA ALA A 175 7.53 -24.36 -0.59
C ALA A 175 7.13 -25.85 -0.63
N LEU A 176 6.02 -26.21 0.00
CA LEU A 176 5.50 -27.58 0.08
C LEU A 176 4.40 -27.87 -0.95
N SER A 177 4.14 -26.97 -1.89
CA SER A 177 3.07 -27.13 -2.89
C SER A 177 3.27 -28.39 -3.75
N TRP A 178 2.17 -29.07 -4.04
CA TRP A 178 2.14 -30.34 -4.78
C TRP A 178 1.39 -30.26 -6.12
N ASN A 179 0.71 -29.15 -6.39
CA ASN A 179 0.06 -28.84 -7.67
C ASN A 179 -0.17 -27.33 -7.83
N VAL A 180 -0.62 -26.90 -9.01
CA VAL A 180 -0.89 -25.49 -9.35
C VAL A 180 -1.90 -24.84 -8.39
N ALA A 181 -2.97 -25.57 -8.03
CA ALA A 181 -4.03 -25.03 -7.17
C ALA A 181 -3.55 -24.77 -5.75
N SER A 182 -2.77 -25.70 -5.16
CA SER A 182 -2.17 -25.50 -3.83
C SER A 182 -1.17 -24.35 -3.82
N TYR A 183 -0.34 -24.23 -4.86
CA TYR A 183 0.57 -23.12 -5.01
C TYR A 183 -0.17 -21.78 -5.12
N ALA A 184 -1.18 -21.68 -5.99
CA ALA A 184 -1.97 -20.47 -6.15
C ALA A 184 -2.72 -20.06 -4.87
N LEU A 185 -3.27 -21.03 -4.12
CA LEU A 185 -3.92 -20.79 -2.83
C LEU A 185 -2.93 -20.21 -1.81
N PHE A 186 -1.75 -20.83 -1.68
CA PHE A 186 -0.75 -20.35 -0.73
C PHE A 186 -0.18 -18.99 -1.15
N ARG A 187 -0.01 -18.73 -2.44
CA ARG A 187 0.35 -17.40 -2.95
C ARG A 187 -0.72 -16.35 -2.66
N PHE A 188 -2.00 -16.69 -2.79
CA PHE A 188 -3.10 -15.81 -2.38
C PHE A 188 -3.03 -15.46 -0.89
N LEU A 189 -2.82 -16.45 -0.01
CA LEU A 189 -2.69 -16.24 1.43
C LEU A 189 -1.44 -15.43 1.80
N THR A 190 -0.31 -15.68 1.12
CA THR A 190 0.91 -14.87 1.24
C THR A 190 0.62 -13.41 0.89
N GLY A 191 -0.02 -13.18 -0.25
CA GLY A 191 -0.43 -11.84 -0.66
C GLY A 191 -1.35 -11.17 0.37
N ALA A 192 -2.34 -11.89 0.91
CA ALA A 192 -3.24 -11.37 1.92
C ALA A 192 -2.52 -10.91 3.20
N GLY A 193 -1.52 -11.68 3.65
CA GLY A 193 -0.68 -11.30 4.79
C GLY A 193 0.10 -10.02 4.52
N ILE A 194 0.80 -9.94 3.38
CA ILE A 194 1.61 -8.77 2.98
C ILE A 194 0.75 -7.52 2.80
N GLY A 195 -0.40 -7.63 2.10
CA GLY A 195 -1.28 -6.46 1.89
C GLY A 195 -1.78 -5.85 3.20
N GLY A 196 -2.10 -6.70 4.19
CA GLY A 196 -2.47 -6.24 5.54
C GLY A 196 -1.31 -5.58 6.27
N GLU A 197 -0.10 -6.10 6.09
CA GLU A 197 1.10 -5.58 6.74
C GLU A 197 1.47 -4.17 6.27
N TYR A 198 1.34 -3.87 4.97
CA TYR A 198 1.59 -2.54 4.42
C TYR A 198 0.77 -1.45 5.14
N THR A 199 -0.49 -1.73 5.40
CA THR A 199 -1.38 -0.81 6.10
C THR A 199 -0.90 -0.54 7.53
N ALA A 200 -0.53 -1.59 8.26
CA ALA A 200 -0.07 -1.50 9.63
C ALA A 200 1.29 -0.80 9.75
N ILE A 201 2.24 -1.09 8.83
CA ILE A 201 3.57 -0.43 8.80
C ILE A 201 3.41 1.07 8.61
N ASN A 202 2.73 1.48 7.55
CA ASN A 202 2.60 2.90 7.23
C ASN A 202 1.85 3.66 8.33
N SER A 203 0.81 3.09 8.96
CA SER A 203 0.17 3.69 10.13
C SER A 203 1.14 3.84 11.30
N THR A 204 1.94 2.81 11.59
CA THR A 204 2.86 2.80 12.73
C THR A 204 3.98 3.83 12.58
N ILE A 205 4.52 4.01 11.37
CA ILE A 205 5.53 5.05 11.10
C ILE A 205 4.96 6.41 11.49
N GLN A 206 3.74 6.72 11.02
CA GLN A 206 3.11 8.01 11.28
C GLN A 206 2.85 8.25 12.79
N GLU A 207 2.53 7.20 13.52
CA GLU A 207 2.09 7.30 14.91
C GLU A 207 3.22 7.29 15.92
N LEU A 208 4.39 6.69 15.61
CA LEU A 208 5.53 6.57 16.51
C LEU A 208 6.71 7.48 16.17
N VAL A 209 6.83 7.93 14.91
CA VAL A 209 7.96 8.77 14.47
C VAL A 209 7.61 10.25 14.60
N PRO A 210 8.48 11.08 15.23
CA PRO A 210 8.27 12.51 15.37
C PRO A 210 8.11 13.20 14.01
N ALA A 211 7.26 14.22 13.94
CA ALA A 211 6.88 14.93 12.72
C ALA A 211 8.07 15.38 11.85
N ARG A 212 9.19 15.81 12.49
CA ARG A 212 10.39 16.30 11.79
C ARG A 212 11.20 15.24 11.04
N TYR A 213 11.01 13.94 11.36
CA TYR A 213 11.75 12.83 10.74
C TYR A 213 10.86 11.90 9.91
N ARG A 214 9.55 12.11 9.95
CA ARG A 214 8.54 11.19 9.44
C ARG A 214 8.67 10.92 7.95
N GLY A 215 8.90 11.97 7.15
CA GLY A 215 9.03 11.82 5.71
C GLY A 215 10.25 10.99 5.31
N TRP A 216 11.42 11.38 5.79
CA TRP A 216 12.65 10.63 5.50
C TRP A 216 12.56 9.18 5.95
N THR A 217 11.99 8.94 7.12
CA THR A 217 11.84 7.60 7.69
C THR A 217 10.90 6.74 6.85
N ASP A 218 9.76 7.30 6.46
CA ASP A 218 8.78 6.61 5.62
C ASP A 218 9.38 6.22 4.27
N LEU A 219 10.05 7.15 3.61
CA LEU A 219 10.69 6.90 2.33
C LEU A 219 11.81 5.86 2.43
N LEU A 220 12.62 5.91 3.49
CA LEU A 220 13.70 4.95 3.73
C LEU A 220 13.16 3.53 3.94
N ILE A 221 12.12 3.39 4.77
CA ILE A 221 11.48 2.10 5.03
C ILE A 221 10.89 1.54 3.73
N ASN A 222 10.07 2.30 3.01
CA ASN A 222 9.49 1.86 1.74
C ASN A 222 10.58 1.56 0.70
N GLY A 223 11.63 2.38 0.61
CA GLY A 223 12.76 2.18 -0.32
C GLY A 223 13.59 0.94 -0.01
N SER A 224 13.58 0.43 1.22
CA SER A 224 14.33 -0.78 1.61
C SER A 224 13.84 -2.05 0.91
N PHE A 225 12.65 -2.04 0.32
CA PHE A 225 12.15 -3.07 -0.59
C PHE A 225 13.19 -3.42 -1.68
N TRP A 226 13.83 -2.42 -2.25
CA TRP A 226 14.79 -2.61 -3.36
C TRP A 226 16.11 -3.21 -2.91
N LEU A 227 16.48 -3.07 -1.64
CA LEU A 227 17.59 -3.85 -1.07
C LEU A 227 17.23 -5.34 -1.05
N GLY A 228 16.01 -5.65 -0.65
CA GLY A 228 15.47 -7.01 -0.69
C GLY A 228 15.41 -7.57 -2.11
N ALA A 229 14.95 -6.76 -3.06
CA ALA A 229 14.92 -7.13 -4.47
C ALA A 229 16.31 -7.47 -5.03
N ALA A 230 17.33 -6.68 -4.67
CA ALA A 230 18.72 -6.97 -5.05
C ALA A 230 19.22 -8.29 -4.43
N ILE A 231 18.95 -8.53 -3.14
CA ILE A 231 19.28 -9.79 -2.46
C ILE A 231 18.56 -10.97 -3.14
N GLY A 232 17.28 -10.81 -3.46
CA GLY A 232 16.46 -11.80 -4.15
C GLY A 232 16.99 -12.14 -5.55
N ALA A 233 17.42 -11.13 -6.30
CA ALA A 233 18.05 -11.35 -7.61
C ALA A 233 19.35 -12.16 -7.52
N VAL A 234 20.22 -11.84 -6.57
CA VAL A 234 21.45 -12.61 -6.31
C VAL A 234 21.12 -14.03 -5.84
N ALA A 235 20.17 -14.17 -4.92
CA ALA A 235 19.74 -15.47 -4.43
C ALA A 235 19.16 -16.35 -5.56
N ALA A 236 18.40 -15.76 -6.49
CA ALA A 236 17.86 -16.46 -7.65
C ALA A 236 18.96 -17.04 -8.54
N ILE A 237 20.03 -16.28 -8.82
CA ILE A 237 21.18 -16.74 -9.62
C ILE A 237 21.79 -18.01 -9.00
N VAL A 238 21.91 -18.08 -7.67
CA VAL A 238 22.53 -19.21 -6.98
C VAL A 238 21.56 -20.39 -6.82
N LEU A 239 20.32 -20.12 -6.40
CA LEU A 239 19.35 -21.17 -6.06
C LEU A 239 18.71 -21.82 -7.29
N LEU A 240 18.65 -21.11 -8.42
CA LEU A 240 18.04 -21.62 -9.65
C LEU A 240 19.07 -22.22 -10.63
N ASP A 241 20.35 -22.19 -10.29
CA ASP A 241 21.36 -22.90 -11.07
C ASP A 241 21.11 -24.41 -10.97
N PRO A 242 20.85 -25.11 -12.12
CA PRO A 242 20.61 -26.55 -12.14
C PRO A 242 21.74 -27.36 -11.53
N ALA A 243 22.98 -26.84 -11.55
CA ALA A 243 24.14 -27.49 -10.93
C ALA A 243 24.10 -27.44 -9.40
N THR A 244 23.41 -26.47 -8.82
CA THR A 244 23.36 -26.24 -7.36
C THR A 244 22.21 -26.98 -6.69
N ALA A 245 20.97 -26.86 -7.19
CA ALA A 245 19.79 -27.35 -6.48
C ALA A 245 18.80 -28.15 -7.35
N GLY A 246 19.03 -28.24 -8.65
CA GLY A 246 18.09 -28.89 -9.57
C GLY A 246 16.73 -28.18 -9.71
N PRO A 247 15.90 -28.61 -10.67
CA PRO A 247 14.71 -27.83 -11.09
C PRO A 247 13.57 -27.83 -10.07
N ASP A 248 13.47 -28.82 -9.17
CA ASP A 248 12.38 -28.89 -8.18
C ASP A 248 12.79 -28.39 -6.79
N LEU A 249 14.04 -28.59 -6.40
CA LEU A 249 14.51 -28.21 -5.06
C LEU A 249 14.80 -26.69 -4.96
N GLY A 250 15.32 -26.07 -6.03
CA GLY A 250 15.75 -24.67 -6.00
C GLY A 250 14.63 -23.70 -5.63
N TRP A 251 13.46 -23.80 -6.26
CA TRP A 251 12.34 -22.94 -5.94
C TRP A 251 11.74 -23.20 -4.54
N ARG A 252 11.75 -24.46 -4.07
CA ARG A 252 11.31 -24.81 -2.71
C ARG A 252 12.23 -24.22 -1.66
N LEU A 253 13.54 -24.30 -1.87
CA LEU A 253 14.54 -23.69 -0.98
C LEU A 253 14.40 -22.17 -0.94
N ALA A 254 14.11 -21.53 -2.07
CA ALA A 254 13.91 -20.07 -2.12
C ALA A 254 12.77 -19.63 -1.18
N TYR A 255 11.61 -20.26 -1.23
CA TYR A 255 10.50 -19.99 -0.31
C TYR A 255 10.78 -20.42 1.14
N GLY A 256 11.43 -21.58 1.34
CA GLY A 256 11.81 -22.07 2.66
C GLY A 256 12.77 -21.13 3.38
N ILE A 257 13.78 -20.62 2.68
CA ILE A 257 14.72 -19.61 3.20
C ILE A 257 13.99 -18.31 3.51
N GLY A 258 13.14 -17.84 2.61
CA GLY A 258 12.32 -16.63 2.83
C GLY A 258 11.47 -16.75 4.09
N ALA A 259 10.75 -17.86 4.28
CA ALA A 259 9.96 -18.12 5.47
C ALA A 259 10.82 -18.16 6.75
N THR A 260 12.01 -18.76 6.68
CA THR A 260 12.94 -18.84 7.83
C THR A 260 13.48 -17.46 8.22
N LEU A 261 13.87 -16.64 7.24
CA LEU A 261 14.28 -15.24 7.49
C LEU A 261 13.15 -14.42 8.11
N GLY A 262 11.91 -14.68 7.71
CA GLY A 262 10.74 -14.03 8.29
C GLY A 262 10.51 -14.33 9.77
N LEU A 263 11.00 -15.45 10.32
CA LEU A 263 10.97 -15.69 11.77
C LEU A 263 11.82 -14.67 12.54
N ILE A 264 12.92 -14.21 11.96
CA ILE A 264 13.75 -13.15 12.55
C ILE A 264 12.94 -11.85 12.64
N VAL A 265 12.18 -11.55 11.58
CA VAL A 265 11.30 -10.37 11.57
C VAL A 265 10.20 -10.49 12.63
N LEU A 266 9.61 -11.68 12.78
CA LEU A 266 8.61 -11.93 13.82
C LEU A 266 9.15 -11.61 15.22
N LEU A 267 10.40 -11.98 15.51
CA LEU A 267 11.07 -11.64 16.77
C LEU A 267 11.30 -10.12 16.90
N MET A 268 11.73 -9.45 15.83
CA MET A 268 11.96 -8.01 15.83
C MET A 268 10.66 -7.21 16.05
N ARG A 269 9.49 -7.76 15.65
CA ARG A 269 8.18 -7.14 15.90
C ARG A 269 7.86 -6.96 17.40
N MET A 270 8.48 -7.72 18.28
CA MET A 270 8.32 -7.57 19.73
C MET A 270 8.84 -6.21 20.24
N TRP A 271 9.72 -5.54 19.48
CA TRP A 271 10.26 -4.22 19.82
C TRP A 271 9.27 -3.07 19.54
N ILE A 272 8.21 -3.32 18.77
CA ILE A 272 7.24 -2.31 18.40
C ILE A 272 6.11 -2.31 19.41
N PRO A 273 5.92 -1.23 20.19
CA PRO A 273 4.78 -1.11 21.10
C PRO A 273 3.48 -0.87 20.32
N GLU A 274 2.35 -0.95 21.01
CA GLU A 274 1.09 -0.47 20.46
C GLU A 274 1.11 1.07 20.30
N SER A 275 0.32 1.58 19.38
CA SER A 275 0.22 3.02 19.15
C SER A 275 -0.38 3.75 20.36
N PRO A 276 0.35 4.67 21.01
CA PRO A 276 -0.22 5.47 22.10
C PRO A 276 -1.42 6.32 21.66
N ARG A 277 -1.41 6.79 20.39
CA ARG A 277 -2.52 7.55 19.82
C ARG A 277 -3.78 6.69 19.68
N TRP A 278 -3.62 5.46 19.23
CA TRP A 278 -4.72 4.49 19.13
C TRP A 278 -5.27 4.11 20.50
N LEU A 279 -4.40 3.84 21.47
CA LEU A 279 -4.78 3.50 22.85
C LEU A 279 -5.62 4.60 23.51
N MET A 280 -5.30 5.88 23.29
CA MET A 280 -6.07 7.00 23.81
C MET A 280 -7.52 6.99 23.30
N VAL A 281 -7.72 6.81 22.00
CA VAL A 281 -9.06 6.79 21.40
C VAL A 281 -9.87 5.59 21.86
N HIS A 282 -9.21 4.45 22.14
CA HIS A 282 -9.86 3.19 22.53
C HIS A 282 -9.96 2.96 24.06
N GLY A 283 -9.76 4.02 24.86
CA GLY A 283 -10.02 3.97 26.31
C GLY A 283 -8.94 3.28 27.14
N HIS A 284 -7.68 3.27 26.65
CA HIS A 284 -6.51 2.75 27.36
C HIS A 284 -5.47 3.84 27.68
N PRO A 285 -5.86 4.94 28.37
CA PRO A 285 -4.96 6.08 28.60
C PRO A 285 -3.72 5.72 29.45
N ASP A 286 -3.88 4.89 30.46
CA ASP A 286 -2.79 4.52 31.36
C ASP A 286 -1.68 3.76 30.64
N GLU A 287 -2.06 2.84 29.72
CA GLU A 287 -1.11 2.11 28.90
C GLU A 287 -0.42 3.06 27.90
N ALA A 288 -1.15 3.98 27.29
CA ALA A 288 -0.62 4.98 26.40
C ALA A 288 0.44 5.87 27.10
N HIS A 289 0.12 6.36 28.31
CA HIS A 289 1.05 7.15 29.11
C HIS A 289 2.31 6.36 29.50
N ARG A 290 2.14 5.08 29.88
CA ARG A 290 3.27 4.19 30.22
C ARG A 290 4.22 4.01 29.04
N ILE A 291 3.69 3.73 27.84
CA ILE A 291 4.48 3.54 26.63
C ILE A 291 5.23 4.83 26.28
N VAL A 292 4.56 6.00 26.33
CA VAL A 292 5.21 7.28 26.02
C VAL A 292 6.31 7.59 27.02
N ALA A 293 6.09 7.37 28.32
CA ALA A 293 7.12 7.57 29.35
C ALA A 293 8.33 6.63 29.14
N GLU A 294 8.12 5.40 28.68
CA GLU A 294 9.20 4.47 28.33
C GLU A 294 10.00 4.95 27.12
N ILE A 295 9.30 5.45 26.09
CA ILE A 295 9.95 6.04 24.90
C ILE A 295 10.77 7.28 25.28
N GLU A 296 10.21 8.16 26.10
CA GLU A 296 10.90 9.37 26.60
C GLU A 296 12.16 9.03 27.40
N ARG A 297 12.07 8.07 28.32
CA ARG A 297 13.24 7.59 29.09
C ARG A 297 14.32 7.01 28.18
N SER A 298 13.91 6.25 27.15
CA SER A 298 14.83 5.71 26.14
C SER A 298 15.50 6.80 25.30
N ALA A 299 14.82 7.94 25.09
CA ALA A 299 15.31 9.03 24.25
C ALA A 299 16.22 10.01 24.98
N THR A 300 15.99 10.25 26.27
CA THR A 300 16.64 11.35 27.02
C THR A 300 17.34 10.89 28.28
N GLY A 301 17.16 9.68 28.72
CA GLY A 301 17.69 9.14 29.97
C GLY A 301 17.03 9.70 31.23
N HIS A 302 16.14 10.67 31.10
CA HIS A 302 15.47 11.34 32.22
C HIS A 302 13.97 11.43 31.97
N ASP A 303 13.20 11.48 33.05
CA ASP A 303 11.75 11.68 32.97
C ASP A 303 11.43 13.14 32.61
N ARG A 304 10.71 13.35 31.54
CA ARG A 304 10.32 14.69 31.03
C ARG A 304 9.00 15.21 31.60
N GLU A 305 8.56 14.70 32.74
CA GLU A 305 7.24 14.98 33.31
C GLU A 305 6.93 16.48 33.45
N GLN A 306 7.96 17.26 33.84
CA GLN A 306 7.82 18.72 34.00
C GLN A 306 7.54 19.40 32.64
N ARG A 307 8.32 19.06 31.60
CA ARG A 307 8.17 19.62 30.24
C ARG A 307 6.89 19.16 29.57
N ALA A 308 6.44 17.93 29.86
CA ALA A 308 5.20 17.38 29.34
C ALA A 308 3.97 18.19 29.77
N LYS A 309 3.99 18.82 30.97
CA LYS A 309 2.86 19.61 31.48
C LYS A 309 2.58 20.87 30.67
N ASP A 310 3.61 21.43 30.03
CA ASP A 310 3.52 22.68 29.25
C ASP A 310 3.16 22.45 27.78
N LEU A 311 3.11 21.18 27.34
CA LEU A 311 2.80 20.85 25.95
C LEU A 311 1.29 20.95 25.65
N PRO A 312 0.92 21.35 24.41
CA PRO A 312 -0.49 21.45 23.99
C PRO A 312 -1.26 20.16 24.23
N LYS A 313 -2.44 20.28 24.77
CA LYS A 313 -3.37 19.19 25.01
C LYS A 313 -4.50 19.20 23.99
N ILE A 314 -5.04 18.05 23.71
CA ILE A 314 -6.24 17.84 22.89
C ILE A 314 -7.30 17.10 23.69
N ARG A 315 -8.56 17.36 23.41
CA ARG A 315 -9.69 16.65 24.02
C ARG A 315 -10.25 15.66 23.02
N LEU A 316 -10.29 14.39 23.41
CA LEU A 316 -10.73 13.27 22.56
C LEU A 316 -11.95 12.59 23.18
N LYS A 317 -12.94 12.30 22.37
CA LYS A 317 -14.04 11.40 22.72
C LYS A 317 -13.62 9.97 22.40
N MET A 318 -13.70 9.07 23.38
CA MET A 318 -13.40 7.64 23.15
C MET A 318 -14.38 7.03 22.14
N ARG A 319 -13.86 6.19 21.26
CA ARG A 319 -14.63 5.49 20.23
C ARG A 319 -14.14 4.05 20.09
N ASP A 320 -15.06 3.08 20.09
CA ASP A 320 -14.71 1.68 19.89
C ASP A 320 -14.43 1.36 18.40
N HIS A 321 -15.11 2.05 17.49
CA HIS A 321 -14.93 1.87 16.02
C HIS A 321 -15.54 3.05 15.24
N THR A 322 -15.12 3.19 13.99
CA THR A 322 -15.69 4.15 13.04
C THR A 322 -16.57 3.42 12.02
N PRO A 323 -17.85 3.77 11.87
CA PRO A 323 -18.74 3.16 10.88
C PRO A 323 -18.24 3.39 9.44
N LEU A 324 -18.38 2.39 8.56
CA LEU A 324 -17.91 2.50 7.15
C LEU A 324 -18.55 3.67 6.39
N ALA A 325 -19.79 4.02 6.70
CA ALA A 325 -20.46 5.19 6.11
C ALA A 325 -19.76 6.51 6.51
N GLU A 326 -19.32 6.64 7.77
CA GLU A 326 -18.54 7.79 8.25
C GLU A 326 -17.16 7.82 7.58
N VAL A 327 -16.52 6.66 7.42
CA VAL A 327 -15.26 6.54 6.66
C VAL A 327 -15.45 7.04 5.23
N ALA A 328 -16.43 6.55 4.51
CA ALA A 328 -16.72 6.96 3.13
C ALA A 328 -17.02 8.46 3.04
N ARG A 329 -17.84 9.00 3.95
CA ARG A 329 -18.14 10.44 4.01
C ARG A 329 -16.87 11.26 4.29
N THR A 330 -16.02 10.81 5.21
CA THR A 330 -14.76 11.48 5.53
C THR A 330 -13.86 11.51 4.30
N LEU A 331 -13.63 10.38 3.65
CA LEU A 331 -12.73 10.29 2.50
C LEU A 331 -13.25 11.06 1.29
N PHE A 332 -14.49 10.83 0.89
CA PHE A 332 -14.99 11.31 -0.42
C PHE A 332 -15.79 12.62 -0.37
N VAL A 333 -16.18 13.08 0.82
CA VAL A 333 -16.90 14.36 0.98
C VAL A 333 -16.04 15.35 1.74
N ALA A 334 -15.66 15.05 2.99
CA ALA A 334 -14.94 16.02 3.84
C ALA A 334 -13.51 16.26 3.35
N TYR A 335 -12.80 15.23 2.94
CA TYR A 335 -11.38 15.29 2.49
C TYR A 335 -11.23 14.98 1.00
N ARG A 336 -12.21 15.33 0.16
CA ARG A 336 -12.25 14.98 -1.28
C ARG A 336 -10.99 15.36 -2.06
N GLU A 337 -10.39 16.52 -1.80
CA GLU A 337 -9.18 16.99 -2.49
C GLU A 337 -7.97 16.13 -2.09
N ARG A 338 -7.85 15.75 -0.81
CA ARG A 338 -6.79 14.86 -0.33
C ARG A 338 -6.95 13.45 -0.88
N SER A 339 -8.19 12.98 -1.01
CA SER A 339 -8.50 11.68 -1.64
C SER A 339 -8.16 11.70 -3.13
N LEU A 340 -8.43 12.80 -3.84
CA LEU A 340 -8.02 12.98 -5.23
C LEU A 340 -6.50 12.88 -5.36
N VAL A 341 -5.74 13.58 -4.53
CA VAL A 341 -4.27 13.50 -4.52
C VAL A 341 -3.82 12.08 -4.24
N GLY A 342 -4.25 11.47 -3.13
CA GLY A 342 -3.84 10.13 -2.75
C GLY A 342 -4.15 9.08 -3.83
N MET A 343 -5.35 9.13 -4.40
CA MET A 343 -5.77 8.21 -5.46
C MET A 343 -4.94 8.38 -6.74
N THR A 344 -4.73 9.62 -7.18
CA THR A 344 -3.96 9.91 -8.39
C THR A 344 -2.50 9.48 -8.23
N LEU A 345 -1.88 9.76 -7.08
CA LEU A 345 -0.51 9.32 -6.79
C LEU A 345 -0.41 7.80 -6.77
N MET A 346 -1.33 7.10 -6.09
CA MET A 346 -1.32 5.65 -5.97
C MET A 346 -1.53 4.95 -7.32
N ILE A 347 -2.47 5.43 -8.16
CA ILE A 347 -2.71 4.86 -9.49
C ILE A 347 -1.50 5.09 -10.41
N ALA A 348 -0.97 6.32 -10.44
CA ALA A 348 0.14 6.68 -11.33
C ALA A 348 1.41 5.88 -10.98
N GLN A 349 1.80 5.80 -9.70
CA GLN A 349 2.97 5.03 -9.29
C GLN A 349 2.76 3.53 -9.52
N ALA A 350 1.58 2.97 -9.21
CA ALA A 350 1.33 1.55 -9.40
C ALA A 350 1.38 1.15 -10.88
N PHE A 351 0.79 1.96 -11.78
CA PHE A 351 0.92 1.75 -13.22
C PHE A 351 2.37 1.81 -13.67
N PHE A 352 3.06 2.89 -13.31
CA PHE A 352 4.44 3.15 -13.72
C PHE A 352 5.40 2.03 -13.30
N TYR A 353 5.32 1.63 -12.03
CA TYR A 353 6.17 0.56 -11.50
C TYR A 353 5.87 -0.78 -12.13
N ASN A 354 4.61 -1.19 -12.13
CA ASN A 354 4.25 -2.52 -12.62
C ASN A 354 4.44 -2.62 -14.14
N ALA A 355 4.16 -1.56 -14.90
CA ALA A 355 4.38 -1.54 -16.34
C ALA A 355 5.85 -1.78 -16.70
N ILE A 356 6.79 -1.13 -16.01
CA ILE A 356 8.21 -1.22 -16.33
C ILE A 356 8.85 -2.45 -15.67
N PHE A 357 8.60 -2.69 -14.39
CA PHE A 357 9.25 -3.77 -13.64
C PHE A 357 8.89 -5.17 -14.16
N PHE A 358 7.60 -5.42 -14.41
CA PHE A 358 7.17 -6.73 -14.91
C PHE A 358 7.49 -6.96 -16.40
N THR A 359 7.76 -5.90 -17.17
CA THR A 359 8.12 -6.02 -18.58
C THR A 359 9.61 -5.78 -18.86
N PHE A 360 10.37 -5.45 -17.84
CA PHE A 360 11.80 -5.18 -17.92
C PHE A 360 12.58 -6.29 -18.63
N ALA A 361 12.37 -7.54 -18.22
CA ALA A 361 13.01 -8.70 -18.81
C ALA A 361 12.64 -8.85 -20.30
N LEU A 362 11.35 -8.71 -20.63
CA LEU A 362 10.87 -8.81 -22.02
C LEU A 362 11.50 -7.74 -22.92
N VAL A 363 11.60 -6.51 -22.45
CA VAL A 363 12.27 -5.45 -23.23
C VAL A 363 13.73 -5.79 -23.49
N LEU A 364 14.45 -6.35 -22.50
CA LEU A 364 15.85 -6.75 -22.67
C LEU A 364 16.01 -7.95 -23.61
N THR A 365 15.13 -8.95 -23.50
CA THR A 365 15.21 -10.15 -24.37
C THR A 365 14.76 -9.85 -25.79
N ASP A 366 13.60 -9.23 -25.98
CA ASP A 366 12.94 -9.11 -27.27
C ASP A 366 13.55 -7.99 -28.15
N PHE A 367 13.99 -6.88 -27.54
CA PHE A 367 14.50 -5.72 -28.28
C PHE A 367 16.02 -5.59 -28.25
N TYR A 368 16.71 -6.21 -27.30
CA TYR A 368 18.16 -6.13 -27.16
C TYR A 368 18.86 -7.50 -27.25
N GLY A 369 18.12 -8.61 -27.37
CA GLY A 369 18.68 -9.95 -27.52
C GLY A 369 19.45 -10.46 -26.29
N ILE A 370 19.18 -9.93 -25.11
CA ILE A 370 19.83 -10.37 -23.88
C ILE A 370 19.27 -11.74 -23.49
N ALA A 371 20.14 -12.72 -23.28
CA ALA A 371 19.75 -14.05 -22.84
C ALA A 371 19.10 -14.00 -21.44
N SER A 372 18.05 -14.79 -21.23
CA SER A 372 17.21 -14.74 -20.01
C SER A 372 18.00 -14.97 -18.71
N ASP A 373 19.06 -15.79 -18.75
CA ASP A 373 19.97 -16.03 -17.63
C ASP A 373 20.83 -14.82 -17.25
N HIS A 374 21.04 -13.88 -18.18
CA HIS A 374 21.79 -12.66 -17.93
C HIS A 374 20.91 -11.47 -17.46
N VAL A 375 19.60 -11.55 -17.57
CA VAL A 375 18.68 -10.45 -17.19
C VAL A 375 18.84 -10.06 -15.71
N GLY A 376 19.12 -11.01 -14.84
CA GLY A 376 19.34 -10.78 -13.40
C GLY A 376 20.41 -9.71 -13.11
N TRP A 377 21.48 -9.65 -13.91
CA TRP A 377 22.55 -8.66 -13.77
C TRP A 377 22.09 -7.23 -14.06
N TYR A 378 21.09 -7.06 -14.92
CA TYR A 378 20.51 -5.75 -15.23
C TYR A 378 19.52 -5.26 -14.17
N ILE A 379 18.98 -6.17 -13.33
CA ILE A 379 18.13 -5.79 -12.19
C ILE A 379 18.94 -5.08 -11.09
N LEU A 380 20.22 -5.40 -10.91
CA LEU A 380 21.04 -4.81 -9.84
C LEU A 380 21.20 -3.28 -9.95
N PRO A 381 21.62 -2.69 -11.11
CA PRO A 381 21.65 -1.24 -11.27
C PRO A 381 20.25 -0.60 -11.08
N PHE A 382 19.21 -1.25 -11.59
CA PHE A 382 17.84 -0.80 -11.43
C PHE A 382 17.43 -0.74 -9.94
N ALA A 383 17.71 -1.78 -9.17
CA ALA A 383 17.48 -1.82 -7.74
C ALA A 383 18.31 -0.77 -6.98
N ALA A 384 19.56 -0.55 -7.40
CA ALA A 384 20.42 0.47 -6.80
C ALA A 384 19.83 1.89 -6.97
N GLY A 385 19.35 2.25 -8.16
CA GLY A 385 18.65 3.52 -8.38
C GLY A 385 17.44 3.68 -7.47
N ASN A 386 16.61 2.66 -7.40
CA ASN A 386 15.42 2.63 -6.55
C ASN A 386 15.73 2.77 -5.05
N PHE A 387 16.79 2.18 -4.57
CA PHE A 387 17.20 2.29 -3.16
C PHE A 387 17.84 3.64 -2.85
N LEU A 388 18.73 4.11 -3.71
CA LEU A 388 19.48 5.35 -3.49
C LEU A 388 18.56 6.58 -3.55
N GLY A 389 17.50 6.57 -4.37
CA GLY A 389 16.55 7.68 -4.46
C GLY A 389 15.96 8.10 -3.10
N PRO A 390 15.27 7.22 -2.37
CA PRO A 390 14.76 7.49 -1.03
C PRO A 390 15.83 7.89 -0.01
N VAL A 391 17.01 7.26 -0.07
CA VAL A 391 18.12 7.55 0.85
C VAL A 391 18.62 8.99 0.65
N VAL A 392 18.82 9.41 -0.59
CA VAL A 392 19.39 10.73 -0.93
C VAL A 392 18.32 11.83 -0.87
N LEU A 393 17.17 11.60 -1.50
CA LEU A 393 16.12 12.62 -1.65
C LEU A 393 15.16 12.67 -0.45
N GLY A 394 15.09 11.63 0.37
CA GLY A 394 14.10 11.51 1.43
C GLY A 394 14.10 12.67 2.43
N ARG A 395 15.29 13.16 2.83
CA ARG A 395 15.40 14.31 3.73
C ARG A 395 14.84 15.60 3.14
N LEU A 396 14.84 15.73 1.82
CA LEU A 396 14.30 16.91 1.14
C LEU A 396 12.78 17.01 1.29
N PHE A 397 12.08 15.89 1.47
CA PHE A 397 10.65 15.89 1.76
C PHE A 397 10.33 16.54 3.11
N ASP A 398 11.24 16.47 4.10
CA ASP A 398 11.08 17.13 5.40
C ASP A 398 11.61 18.57 5.42
N THR A 399 12.45 18.98 4.46
CA THR A 399 13.13 20.29 4.46
C THR A 399 12.62 21.24 3.38
N LEU A 400 12.45 20.77 2.13
CA LEU A 400 11.85 21.55 1.03
C LEU A 400 10.32 21.46 1.02
N GLY A 401 9.77 20.42 1.62
CA GLY A 401 8.35 20.21 1.80
C GLY A 401 7.76 19.12 0.91
N ARG A 402 6.65 18.53 1.40
CA ARG A 402 5.92 17.43 0.74
C ARG A 402 5.48 17.81 -0.67
N ARG A 403 4.77 18.93 -0.79
CA ARG A 403 4.19 19.38 -2.05
C ARG A 403 5.24 19.55 -3.15
N VAL A 404 6.36 20.21 -2.83
CA VAL A 404 7.44 20.49 -3.79
C VAL A 404 8.10 19.19 -4.23
N MET A 405 8.47 18.33 -3.28
CA MET A 405 9.21 17.11 -3.57
C MET A 405 8.36 16.07 -4.29
N ILE A 406 7.08 15.91 -3.93
CA ILE A 406 6.15 15.03 -4.66
C ILE A 406 6.04 15.50 -6.12
N THR A 407 5.79 16.79 -6.33
CA THR A 407 5.66 17.36 -7.68
C THR A 407 6.92 17.15 -8.49
N LEU A 408 8.09 17.40 -7.89
CA LEU A 408 9.39 17.25 -8.56
C LEU A 408 9.66 15.80 -8.93
N THR A 409 9.52 14.88 -7.98
CA THR A 409 9.87 13.46 -8.20
C THR A 409 8.93 12.79 -9.21
N TYR A 410 7.62 13.04 -9.14
CA TYR A 410 6.66 12.57 -10.15
C TYR A 410 6.91 13.22 -11.52
N GLY A 411 7.09 14.53 -11.56
CA GLY A 411 7.29 15.27 -12.81
C GLY A 411 8.57 14.88 -13.52
N VAL A 412 9.71 14.82 -12.81
CA VAL A 412 11.00 14.41 -13.37
C VAL A 412 10.95 12.98 -13.87
N SER A 413 10.36 12.05 -13.11
CA SER A 413 10.21 10.65 -13.54
C SER A 413 9.40 10.54 -14.84
N GLY A 414 8.29 11.29 -14.95
CA GLY A 414 7.48 11.32 -16.17
C GLY A 414 8.24 11.86 -17.37
N VAL A 415 8.94 13.00 -17.22
CA VAL A 415 9.73 13.61 -18.30
C VAL A 415 10.86 12.69 -18.74
N LEU A 416 11.59 12.11 -17.80
CA LEU A 416 12.69 11.17 -18.10
C LEU A 416 12.17 9.91 -18.79
N LEU A 417 11.00 9.39 -18.40
CA LEU A 417 10.39 8.24 -19.07
C LEU A 417 9.99 8.56 -20.50
N ALA A 418 9.38 9.72 -20.74
CA ALA A 418 9.01 10.16 -22.09
C ALA A 418 10.25 10.30 -22.99
N LEU A 419 11.32 10.92 -22.48
CA LEU A 419 12.60 11.07 -23.19
C LEU A 419 13.25 9.70 -23.50
N THR A 420 13.34 8.84 -22.48
CA THR A 420 13.90 7.48 -22.64
C THR A 420 13.09 6.66 -23.63
N GLY A 421 11.75 6.75 -23.57
CA GLY A 421 10.86 6.08 -24.51
C GLY A 421 11.04 6.57 -25.95
N TYR A 422 11.25 7.88 -26.15
CA TYR A 422 11.58 8.43 -27.46
C TYR A 422 12.93 7.89 -27.98
N LEU A 423 13.99 7.95 -27.17
CA LEU A 423 15.31 7.41 -27.54
C LEU A 423 15.25 5.89 -27.82
N PHE A 424 14.44 5.15 -27.07
CA PHE A 424 14.16 3.73 -27.32
C PHE A 424 13.48 3.52 -28.68
N SER A 425 12.49 4.35 -29.03
CA SER A 425 11.71 4.20 -30.26
C SER A 425 12.55 4.41 -31.52
N ILE A 426 13.54 5.32 -31.47
CA ILE A 426 14.48 5.59 -32.59
C ILE A 426 15.70 4.66 -32.57
N GLY A 427 15.79 3.69 -31.63
CA GLY A 427 16.81 2.66 -31.61
C GLY A 427 18.22 3.12 -31.20
N VAL A 428 18.37 4.29 -30.57
CA VAL A 428 19.66 4.85 -30.15
C VAL A 428 20.21 4.17 -28.89
N LEU A 429 19.34 3.60 -28.07
CA LEU A 429 19.75 3.00 -26.79
C LEU A 429 20.26 1.57 -26.99
N SER A 430 21.35 1.21 -26.31
CA SER A 430 21.79 -0.15 -26.07
C SER A 430 21.13 -0.70 -24.79
N ALA A 431 21.23 -2.02 -24.52
CA ALA A 431 20.74 -2.62 -23.28
C ALA A 431 21.32 -1.93 -22.03
N GLN A 432 22.62 -1.60 -22.05
CA GLN A 432 23.29 -0.93 -20.94
C GLN A 432 22.79 0.49 -20.73
N THR A 433 22.67 1.28 -21.82
CA THR A 433 22.18 2.67 -21.73
C THR A 433 20.69 2.73 -21.39
N GLN A 434 19.89 1.79 -21.86
CA GLN A 434 18.49 1.64 -21.44
C GLN A 434 18.38 1.36 -19.95
N THR A 435 19.19 0.44 -19.42
CA THR A 435 19.23 0.12 -17.99
C THR A 435 19.73 1.30 -17.16
N ALA A 436 20.75 2.01 -17.62
CA ALA A 436 21.22 3.23 -16.96
C ALA A 436 20.13 4.33 -16.94
N ALA A 437 19.38 4.49 -18.03
CA ALA A 437 18.25 5.40 -18.07
C ALA A 437 17.16 5.00 -17.06
N TRP A 438 16.80 3.72 -16.99
CA TRP A 438 15.86 3.23 -15.97
C TRP A 438 16.40 3.43 -14.55
N MET A 439 17.68 3.19 -14.29
CA MET A 439 18.30 3.46 -12.97
C MET A 439 18.09 4.93 -12.57
N VAL A 440 18.31 5.88 -13.48
CA VAL A 440 18.12 7.32 -13.22
C VAL A 440 16.63 7.66 -13.04
N ILE A 441 15.74 7.12 -13.89
CA ILE A 441 14.30 7.32 -13.77
C ILE A 441 13.81 6.87 -12.40
N PHE A 442 14.19 5.66 -11.99
CA PHE A 442 13.73 5.07 -10.74
C PHE A 442 14.42 5.64 -9.51
N PHE A 443 15.56 6.30 -9.65
CA PHE A 443 16.11 7.14 -8.59
C PHE A 443 15.15 8.27 -8.17
N PHE A 444 14.38 8.83 -9.11
CA PHE A 444 13.32 9.81 -8.82
C PHE A 444 11.97 9.16 -8.55
N ALA A 445 11.63 8.08 -9.25
CA ALA A 445 10.33 7.43 -9.12
C ALA A 445 10.15 6.68 -7.79
N SER A 446 11.23 6.17 -7.18
CA SER A 446 11.14 5.45 -5.92
C SER A 446 10.73 6.33 -4.74
N PRO A 447 11.34 7.50 -4.50
CA PRO A 447 10.80 8.44 -3.53
C PRO A 447 9.40 8.95 -3.89
N ALA A 448 9.05 9.06 -5.18
CA ALA A 448 7.70 9.41 -5.59
C ALA A 448 6.68 8.35 -5.16
N ALA A 449 6.96 7.09 -5.40
CA ALA A 449 6.10 5.97 -4.99
C ALA A 449 5.94 5.90 -3.46
N SER A 450 7.05 6.00 -2.73
CA SER A 450 7.02 6.05 -1.25
C SER A 450 6.20 7.24 -0.74
N ALA A 451 6.32 8.41 -1.40
CA ALA A 451 5.57 9.60 -1.03
C ALA A 451 4.05 9.48 -1.26
N ALA A 452 3.58 8.56 -2.10
CA ALA A 452 2.15 8.27 -2.22
C ALA A 452 1.61 7.66 -0.91
N TYR A 453 2.32 6.69 -0.33
CA TYR A 453 1.99 6.11 0.98
C TYR A 453 2.08 7.15 2.10
N LEU A 454 3.19 7.91 2.14
CA LEU A 454 3.37 9.00 3.08
C LEU A 454 2.21 10.01 3.03
N THR A 455 1.79 10.42 1.82
CA THR A 455 0.70 11.37 1.63
C THR A 455 -0.62 10.85 2.17
N VAL A 456 -0.97 9.60 1.87
CA VAL A 456 -2.21 9.00 2.36
C VAL A 456 -2.16 8.82 3.87
N SER A 457 -1.04 8.39 4.42
CA SER A 457 -0.90 8.13 5.86
C SER A 457 -0.87 9.40 6.73
N GLU A 458 -0.41 10.56 6.21
CA GLU A 458 -0.40 11.83 6.94
C GLU A 458 -1.71 12.63 6.82
N ASN A 459 -2.46 12.46 5.74
CA ASN A 459 -3.53 13.40 5.35
C ASN A 459 -4.93 13.02 5.84
N PHE A 460 -5.09 11.90 6.55
CA PHE A 460 -6.39 11.45 7.05
C PHE A 460 -6.42 11.28 8.56
N PRO A 461 -7.58 11.51 9.20
CA PRO A 461 -7.77 11.32 10.64
C PRO A 461 -7.35 9.93 11.12
N LEU A 462 -6.92 9.85 12.37
CA LEU A 462 -6.41 8.62 13.01
C LEU A 462 -7.35 7.43 12.86
N GLU A 463 -8.66 7.67 13.04
CA GLU A 463 -9.70 6.64 13.09
C GLU A 463 -10.03 6.02 11.73
N VAL A 464 -9.60 6.65 10.64
CA VAL A 464 -9.84 6.17 9.27
C VAL A 464 -8.54 5.94 8.50
N ARG A 465 -7.40 6.20 9.11
CA ARG A 465 -6.08 6.23 8.44
C ARG A 465 -5.70 4.89 7.84
N ALA A 466 -5.78 3.81 8.63
CA ALA A 466 -5.38 2.49 8.17
C ALA A 466 -6.28 2.02 7.01
N LEU A 467 -7.60 2.26 7.13
CA LEU A 467 -8.53 1.91 6.05
C LEU A 467 -8.36 2.81 4.81
N ALA A 468 -7.97 4.09 4.99
CA ALA A 468 -7.63 4.97 3.88
C ALA A 468 -6.39 4.46 3.11
N ILE A 469 -5.32 4.11 3.83
CA ILE A 469 -4.11 3.50 3.23
C ILE A 469 -4.51 2.23 2.45
N ALA A 470 -5.28 1.34 3.07
CA ALA A 470 -5.76 0.11 2.47
C ALA A 470 -6.56 0.33 1.19
N LEU A 471 -7.51 1.27 1.22
CA LEU A 471 -8.38 1.58 0.09
C LEU A 471 -7.59 2.17 -1.09
N PHE A 472 -6.74 3.15 -0.83
CA PHE A 472 -5.95 3.77 -1.90
C PHE A 472 -4.90 2.82 -2.48
N TYR A 473 -4.29 1.96 -1.64
CA TYR A 473 -3.43 0.87 -2.11
C TYR A 473 -4.21 -0.11 -2.99
N ALA A 474 -5.38 -0.57 -2.55
CA ALA A 474 -6.21 -1.51 -3.30
C ALA A 474 -6.65 -0.95 -4.66
N ILE A 475 -7.08 0.32 -4.71
CA ILE A 475 -7.47 1.00 -5.96
C ILE A 475 -6.23 1.19 -6.85
N GLY A 476 -5.12 1.68 -6.30
CA GLY A 476 -3.87 1.88 -7.04
C GLY A 476 -3.36 0.59 -7.67
N THR A 477 -3.26 -0.47 -6.87
CA THR A 477 -2.80 -1.79 -7.33
C THR A 477 -3.80 -2.45 -8.26
N GLY A 478 -5.10 -2.37 -7.97
CA GLY A 478 -6.15 -2.96 -8.81
C GLY A 478 -6.26 -2.30 -10.19
N ILE A 479 -6.19 -0.97 -10.26
CA ILE A 479 -6.29 -0.23 -11.53
C ILE A 479 -4.89 -0.12 -12.19
N GLY A 480 -3.94 0.51 -11.52
CA GLY A 480 -2.62 0.80 -12.09
C GLY A 480 -1.74 -0.44 -12.19
N GLY A 481 -1.70 -1.24 -11.12
CA GLY A 481 -0.85 -2.43 -11.04
C GLY A 481 -1.24 -3.54 -12.01
N VAL A 482 -2.54 -3.74 -12.26
CA VAL A 482 -3.03 -4.75 -13.22
C VAL A 482 -2.98 -4.23 -14.66
N ALA A 483 -3.40 -2.98 -14.89
CA ALA A 483 -3.46 -2.41 -16.22
C ALA A 483 -2.07 -2.21 -16.85
N GLY A 484 -1.05 -1.91 -16.06
CA GLY A 484 0.32 -1.67 -16.55
C GLY A 484 0.90 -2.86 -17.31
N PRO A 485 1.12 -4.02 -16.66
CA PRO A 485 1.65 -5.21 -17.31
C PRO A 485 0.77 -5.73 -18.45
N ALA A 486 -0.56 -5.66 -18.31
CA ALA A 486 -1.49 -6.10 -19.34
C ALA A 486 -1.37 -5.26 -20.63
N LEU A 487 -1.34 -3.94 -20.51
CA LEU A 487 -1.13 -3.04 -21.64
C LEU A 487 0.24 -3.27 -22.29
N PHE A 488 1.31 -3.33 -21.48
CA PHE A 488 2.66 -3.51 -21.99
C PHE A 488 2.88 -4.90 -22.60
N GLY A 489 2.23 -5.94 -22.10
CA GLY A 489 2.23 -7.26 -22.75
C GLY A 489 1.75 -7.19 -24.19
N VAL A 490 0.59 -6.56 -24.44
CA VAL A 490 0.06 -6.36 -25.80
C VAL A 490 0.97 -5.49 -26.66
N LEU A 491 1.55 -4.44 -26.08
CA LEU A 491 2.46 -3.55 -26.83
C LEU A 491 3.78 -4.23 -27.21
N LEU A 492 4.33 -5.07 -26.33
CA LEU A 492 5.55 -5.85 -26.57
C LEU A 492 5.31 -6.95 -27.61
N ASP A 493 4.18 -7.65 -27.55
CA ASP A 493 3.79 -8.67 -28.53
C ASP A 493 3.73 -8.10 -29.97
N SER A 494 3.50 -6.79 -30.12
CA SER A 494 3.53 -6.14 -31.45
C SER A 494 4.92 -6.11 -32.08
N GLY A 495 6.01 -6.34 -31.32
CA GLY A 495 7.40 -6.22 -31.77
C GLY A 495 7.82 -4.78 -32.16
N SER A 496 6.93 -3.80 -31.98
CA SER A 496 7.13 -2.43 -32.43
C SER A 496 7.65 -1.53 -31.31
N ARG A 497 8.87 -0.98 -31.47
CA ARG A 497 9.44 0.04 -30.56
C ARG A 497 8.51 1.26 -30.42
N THR A 498 7.85 1.67 -31.50
CA THR A 498 6.91 2.80 -31.50
C THR A 498 5.66 2.51 -30.66
N SER A 499 5.13 1.29 -30.72
CA SER A 499 4.00 0.89 -29.87
C SER A 499 4.37 0.92 -28.39
N VAL A 500 5.52 0.36 -28.02
CA VAL A 500 6.06 0.41 -26.64
C VAL A 500 6.30 1.85 -26.18
N PHE A 501 6.80 2.72 -27.06
CA PHE A 501 6.93 4.14 -26.77
C PHE A 501 5.58 4.79 -26.43
N GLY A 502 4.50 4.44 -27.15
CA GLY A 502 3.13 4.87 -26.78
C GLY A 502 2.75 4.52 -25.35
N GLY A 503 3.12 3.30 -24.92
CA GLY A 503 2.94 2.88 -23.52
C GLY A 503 3.76 3.69 -22.52
N TYR A 504 5.02 3.97 -22.84
CA TYR A 504 5.87 4.85 -22.01
C TYR A 504 5.33 6.28 -21.94
N LEU A 505 4.82 6.84 -23.05
CA LEU A 505 4.16 8.16 -23.04
C LEU A 505 2.91 8.17 -22.16
N PHE A 506 2.11 7.12 -22.18
CA PHE A 506 0.95 7.00 -21.31
C PHE A 506 1.36 6.97 -19.83
N GLY A 507 2.36 6.15 -19.46
CA GLY A 507 2.91 6.12 -18.12
C GLY A 507 3.51 7.47 -17.69
N ALA A 508 4.23 8.13 -18.58
CA ALA A 508 4.78 9.48 -18.37
C ALA A 508 3.68 10.52 -18.14
N ALA A 509 2.61 10.47 -18.92
CA ALA A 509 1.46 11.37 -18.77
C ALA A 509 0.76 11.17 -17.41
N LEU A 510 0.58 9.93 -16.94
CA LEU A 510 0.04 9.66 -15.61
C LEU A 510 0.90 10.27 -14.50
N MET A 511 2.23 10.15 -14.59
CA MET A 511 3.15 10.73 -13.62
C MET A 511 3.12 12.28 -13.65
N ILE A 512 3.07 12.90 -14.83
CA ILE A 512 2.98 14.35 -14.99
C ILE A 512 1.63 14.87 -14.47
N VAL A 513 0.53 14.19 -14.75
CA VAL A 513 -0.80 14.53 -14.20
C VAL A 513 -0.77 14.43 -12.67
N ALA A 514 -0.19 13.37 -12.11
CA ALA A 514 -0.03 13.22 -10.68
C ALA A 514 0.81 14.35 -10.06
N ALA A 515 1.89 14.77 -10.72
CA ALA A 515 2.69 15.93 -10.33
C ALA A 515 1.86 17.23 -10.33
N ALA A 516 1.04 17.47 -11.36
CA ALA A 516 0.18 18.64 -11.47
C ALA A 516 -0.92 18.65 -10.39
N VAL A 517 -1.55 17.50 -10.14
CA VAL A 517 -2.54 17.35 -9.06
C VAL A 517 -1.91 17.60 -7.69
N ALA A 518 -0.71 17.04 -7.45
CA ALA A 518 0.03 17.28 -6.22
C ALA A 518 0.41 18.76 -6.05
N TRP A 519 0.91 19.39 -7.12
CA TRP A 519 1.21 20.83 -7.08
C TRP A 519 0.01 21.70 -6.70
N ARG A 520 -1.18 21.35 -7.18
CA ARG A 520 -2.40 22.13 -6.95
C ARG A 520 -3.05 21.87 -5.59
N TYR A 521 -3.09 20.58 -5.14
CA TYR A 521 -3.93 20.14 -4.04
C TYR A 521 -3.18 19.46 -2.88
N ALA A 522 -1.89 19.11 -3.01
CA ALA A 522 -1.18 18.46 -1.91
C ALA A 522 -1.02 19.40 -0.71
N VAL A 523 -1.18 18.83 0.47
CA VAL A 523 -1.04 19.51 1.74
C VAL A 523 0.43 19.62 2.13
N ALA A 524 0.84 20.78 2.60
CA ALA A 524 2.15 21.00 3.21
C ALA A 524 2.15 20.45 4.64
N ALA A 525 2.41 19.15 4.77
CA ALA A 525 2.36 18.40 6.03
C ALA A 525 3.73 18.25 6.71
N GLU A 526 4.81 18.75 6.07
CA GLU A 526 6.17 18.64 6.61
C GLU A 526 6.29 19.26 8.00
N ARG A 527 6.90 18.51 8.92
CA ARG A 527 7.18 18.92 10.31
C ARG A 527 5.96 19.32 11.14
N LYS A 528 4.74 19.03 10.65
CA LYS A 528 3.51 19.30 11.37
C LYS A 528 3.03 18.06 12.13
N SER A 529 2.34 18.27 13.25
CA SER A 529 1.66 17.16 13.94
C SER A 529 0.55 16.59 13.07
N LEU A 530 0.29 15.28 13.19
CA LEU A 530 -0.81 14.64 12.45
C LEU A 530 -2.15 15.28 12.78
N GLU A 531 -2.33 15.65 14.04
CA GLU A 531 -3.56 16.24 14.55
C GLU A 531 -3.81 17.66 13.97
N SER A 532 -2.74 18.39 13.63
CA SER A 532 -2.86 19.70 12.95
C SER A 532 -3.11 19.56 11.43
N VAL A 533 -2.61 18.48 10.82
CA VAL A 533 -2.83 18.18 9.39
C VAL A 533 -4.22 17.58 9.18
N ALA A 534 -4.58 16.59 9.97
CA ALA A 534 -5.86 15.87 9.92
C ALA A 534 -6.36 15.60 11.34
N PRO A 535 -7.14 16.54 11.92
CA PRO A 535 -7.68 16.37 13.26
C PRO A 535 -8.42 15.03 13.39
N PRO A 536 -8.22 14.28 14.50
CA PRO A 536 -9.00 13.09 14.78
C PRO A 536 -10.50 13.40 14.75
N LEU A 537 -11.30 12.47 14.23
CA LEU A 537 -12.77 12.60 14.24
C LEU A 537 -13.33 12.65 15.66
N ALA A 538 -12.56 12.16 16.62
CA ALA A 538 -12.87 12.14 18.04
C ALA A 538 -12.52 13.46 18.76
N VAL A 539 -11.88 14.44 18.11
CA VAL A 539 -11.55 15.75 18.72
C VAL A 539 -12.83 16.53 19.00
N MET A 540 -12.91 17.08 20.22
CA MET A 540 -13.94 18.01 20.63
C MET A 540 -13.37 19.43 20.63
N GLU A 541 -14.07 20.39 20.01
CA GLU A 541 -13.73 21.82 20.04
C GLU A 541 -13.89 22.44 21.45
#